data_8a0a0bdda5157371425ddd35505e2273
#
_entry.id   8a0a0bdda5157371425ddd35505e2273
#
_cell.length_a   1.000
_cell.length_b   1.000
_cell.length_c   1.000
_cell.angle_alpha   90.00
_cell.angle_beta   90.00
_cell.angle_gamma   90.00
#
_symmetry.space_group_name_H-M   'P 1'
#
loop_
_entity.id
_entity.type
_entity.pdbx_description
1 polymer ?
#
loop_
_entity_poly.entity_id
_entity_poly.type
_entity_poly.pdbx_seq_one_letter_code
_entity_poly.pdbx_strand_id
1 'polypeptide(L)'
;MKKKIFAIVCLALIGGLSIFSISSCDKDTNCYVQITVVDEATHMPVQGVFVKIDIDSSYISAQGYTNALGRFDTMFSAPAIFNVAAKYETGYDSIYTPDKFYCYRKGNNTIRLKEGDTVTSTINLESEIHYELRSK
;
A
#
# COMPACT_ATOMS: atom_id res chain seq x y z
N MET A 1 -16.16 -8.47 67.23
CA MET A 1 -16.84 -7.88 66.08
C MET A 1 -15.95 -6.95 65.26
N LYS A 2 -15.12 -6.12 65.86
CA LYS A 2 -14.24 -5.18 65.09
C LYS A 2 -13.20 -5.83 64.17
N LYS A 3 -12.66 -6.99 64.51
CA LYS A 3 -11.68 -7.72 63.67
C LYS A 3 -12.28 -8.33 62.37
N LYS A 4 -13.56 -8.72 62.40
CA LYS A 4 -14.24 -9.30 61.23
C LYS A 4 -14.64 -8.22 60.21
N ILE A 5 -14.96 -7.03 60.66
CA ILE A 5 -15.30 -5.89 59.80
C ILE A 5 -14.05 -5.39 59.06
N PHE A 6 -12.90 -5.40 59.76
CA PHE A 6 -11.62 -4.99 59.13
C PHE A 6 -11.17 -5.93 58.01
N ALA A 7 -11.37 -7.24 58.21
CA ALA A 7 -11.06 -8.24 57.17
C ALA A 7 -11.94 -8.09 55.92
N ILE A 8 -13.23 -7.78 56.09
CA ILE A 8 -14.15 -7.58 54.95
C ILE A 8 -13.81 -6.30 54.18
N VAL A 9 -13.42 -5.23 54.86
CA VAL A 9 -13.01 -3.98 54.22
C VAL A 9 -11.70 -4.16 53.45
N CYS A 10 -10.73 -4.89 53.99
CA CYS A 10 -9.48 -5.20 53.26
C CYS A 10 -9.72 -6.09 52.02
N LEU A 11 -10.64 -7.06 52.11
CA LEU A 11 -10.99 -7.91 50.96
C LEU A 11 -11.69 -7.12 49.88
N ALA A 12 -12.55 -6.15 50.23
CA ALA A 12 -13.20 -5.26 49.25
C ALA A 12 -12.21 -4.30 48.58
N LEU A 13 -11.18 -3.84 49.29
CA LEU A 13 -10.13 -2.99 48.72
C LEU A 13 -9.21 -3.74 47.75
N ILE A 14 -8.91 -5.02 48.00
CA ILE A 14 -8.10 -5.86 47.09
C ILE A 14 -8.91 -6.26 45.88
N GLY A 15 -10.22 -6.52 46.01
CA GLY A 15 -11.09 -6.82 44.86
C GLY A 15 -11.37 -5.63 43.95
N GLY A 16 -11.29 -4.41 44.47
CA GLY A 16 -11.53 -3.19 43.68
C GLY A 16 -10.34 -2.75 42.81
N LEU A 17 -9.11 -3.24 43.06
CA LEU A 17 -7.91 -2.86 42.31
C LEU A 17 -7.69 -3.69 41.03
N SER A 18 -8.51 -4.72 40.83
CA SER A 18 -8.28 -5.67 39.68
C SER A 18 -9.04 -5.27 38.42
N ILE A 19 -9.73 -4.15 38.37
CA ILE A 19 -10.60 -3.79 37.23
C ILE A 19 -9.96 -2.72 36.31
N PHE A 20 -8.77 -2.24 36.62
CA PHE A 20 -8.00 -1.47 35.65
C PHE A 20 -7.14 -2.40 34.78
N SER A 21 -7.76 -3.36 34.11
CA SER A 21 -7.24 -3.85 32.86
C SER A 21 -7.30 -2.66 31.91
N ILE A 22 -6.22 -1.90 31.84
CA ILE A 22 -5.98 -0.96 30.77
C ILE A 22 -5.92 -1.86 29.54
N SER A 23 -7.06 -1.99 28.87
CA SER A 23 -7.10 -2.46 27.49
C SER A 23 -6.32 -1.42 26.72
N SER A 24 -5.01 -1.61 26.62
CA SER A 24 -4.18 -0.94 25.62
C SER A 24 -4.70 -1.44 24.29
N CYS A 25 -5.69 -0.73 23.77
CA CYS A 25 -6.08 -0.87 22.38
C CYS A 25 -4.87 -0.37 21.60
N ASP A 26 -3.98 -1.27 21.18
CA ASP A 26 -2.96 -0.97 20.21
C ASP A 26 -3.71 -0.51 18.95
N LYS A 27 -3.77 0.81 18.78
CA LYS A 27 -4.36 1.41 17.60
C LYS A 27 -3.46 1.03 16.43
N ASP A 28 -3.99 0.22 15.52
CA ASP A 28 -3.28 -0.08 14.28
C ASP A 28 -3.07 1.22 13.52
N THR A 29 -1.81 1.64 13.44
CA THR A 29 -1.40 2.87 12.75
C THR A 29 -1.04 2.61 11.30
N ASN A 30 -1.04 1.33 10.89
CA ASN A 30 -0.69 0.93 9.54
C ASN A 30 -1.70 1.46 8.52
N CYS A 31 -1.19 1.91 7.39
CA CYS A 31 -1.97 2.40 6.26
C CYS A 31 -1.93 1.35 5.15
N TYR A 32 -3.07 0.77 4.81
CA TYR A 32 -3.18 -0.26 3.79
C TYR A 32 -3.47 0.37 2.44
N VAL A 33 -2.78 -0.08 1.41
CA VAL A 33 -2.90 0.43 0.05
C VAL A 33 -3.22 -0.69 -0.90
N GLN A 34 -4.27 -0.51 -1.68
CA GLN A 34 -4.68 -1.40 -2.76
C GLN A 34 -4.69 -0.62 -4.07
N ILE A 35 -3.79 -0.95 -4.97
CA ILE A 35 -3.73 -0.37 -6.31
C ILE A 35 -4.31 -1.35 -7.30
N THR A 36 -5.26 -0.90 -8.11
CA THR A 36 -5.79 -1.65 -9.25
C THR A 36 -5.35 -0.96 -10.53
N VAL A 37 -4.75 -1.71 -11.45
CA VAL A 37 -4.32 -1.19 -12.74
C VAL A 37 -5.24 -1.74 -13.82
N VAL A 38 -5.79 -0.84 -14.62
CA VAL A 38 -6.71 -1.17 -15.71
C VAL A 38 -6.20 -0.57 -17.02
N ASP A 39 -6.58 -1.19 -18.11
CA ASP A 39 -6.35 -0.66 -19.46
C ASP A 39 -7.31 0.50 -19.72
N GLU A 40 -6.79 1.65 -20.17
CA GLU A 40 -7.58 2.86 -20.40
C GLU A 40 -8.68 2.66 -21.45
N ALA A 41 -8.39 1.88 -22.50
CA ALA A 41 -9.32 1.68 -23.62
C ALA A 41 -10.42 0.65 -23.30
N THR A 42 -10.06 -0.43 -22.59
CA THR A 42 -10.97 -1.56 -22.35
C THR A 42 -11.54 -1.59 -20.94
N HIS A 43 -10.96 -0.82 -20.01
CA HIS A 43 -11.25 -0.84 -18.56
C HIS A 43 -11.05 -2.21 -17.90
N MET A 44 -10.34 -3.12 -18.56
CA MET A 44 -10.05 -4.44 -18.03
C MET A 44 -8.81 -4.42 -17.14
N PRO A 45 -8.79 -5.20 -16.04
CA PRO A 45 -7.62 -5.29 -15.18
C PRO A 45 -6.43 -5.89 -15.93
N VAL A 46 -5.23 -5.34 -15.68
CA VAL A 46 -3.99 -5.77 -16.33
C VAL A 46 -3.06 -6.43 -15.32
N GLN A 47 -2.73 -7.69 -15.59
CA GLN A 47 -1.76 -8.46 -14.81
C GLN A 47 -0.32 -8.14 -15.23
N GLY A 48 0.63 -8.27 -14.29
CA GLY A 48 2.06 -8.16 -14.58
C GLY A 48 2.56 -6.73 -14.80
N VAL A 49 1.77 -5.74 -14.39
CA VAL A 49 2.18 -4.33 -14.40
C VAL A 49 3.11 -4.07 -13.22
N PHE A 50 4.27 -3.49 -13.46
CA PHE A 50 5.15 -3.02 -12.40
C PHE A 50 4.56 -1.75 -11.77
N VAL A 51 4.31 -1.80 -10.46
CA VAL A 51 3.79 -0.68 -9.68
C VAL A 51 4.87 -0.24 -8.70
N LYS A 52 5.16 1.05 -8.66
CA LYS A 52 6.04 1.69 -7.69
C LYS A 52 5.26 2.76 -6.95
N ILE A 53 5.34 2.73 -5.62
CA ILE A 53 4.74 3.71 -4.72
C ILE A 53 5.87 4.33 -3.92
N ASP A 54 6.07 5.63 -4.02
CA ASP A 54 7.14 6.34 -3.31
C ASP A 54 6.73 7.75 -2.88
N ILE A 55 7.57 8.33 -2.02
CA ILE A 55 7.52 9.74 -1.65
C ILE A 55 8.74 10.40 -2.27
N ASP A 56 8.54 11.54 -2.91
CA ASP A 56 9.63 12.33 -3.46
C ASP A 56 10.68 12.61 -2.38
N SER A 57 11.95 12.35 -2.72
CA SER A 57 13.10 12.59 -1.85
C SER A 57 13.12 11.78 -0.55
N SER A 58 12.39 10.66 -0.48
CA SER A 58 12.35 9.76 0.68
C SER A 58 12.77 8.34 0.28
N TYR A 59 13.29 7.59 1.28
CA TYR A 59 13.57 6.15 1.12
C TYR A 59 12.34 5.27 1.33
N ILE A 60 11.19 5.88 1.68
CA ILE A 60 9.94 5.13 1.90
C ILE A 60 9.32 4.82 0.54
N SER A 61 9.36 3.55 0.17
CA SER A 61 8.80 3.08 -1.09
C SER A 61 8.34 1.62 -0.99
N ALA A 62 7.39 1.26 -1.86
CA ALA A 62 7.00 -0.11 -2.10
C ALA A 62 6.89 -0.34 -3.61
N GLN A 63 7.23 -1.54 -4.05
CA GLN A 63 7.15 -1.89 -5.46
C GLN A 63 6.82 -3.36 -5.66
N GLY A 64 6.19 -3.68 -6.77
CA GLY A 64 5.82 -5.05 -7.12
C GLY A 64 5.04 -5.13 -8.41
N TYR A 65 4.47 -6.28 -8.68
CA TYR A 65 3.70 -6.53 -9.89
C TYR A 65 2.23 -6.81 -9.58
N THR A 66 1.34 -6.37 -10.44
CA THR A 66 -0.08 -6.68 -10.31
C THR A 66 -0.35 -8.16 -10.53
N ASN A 67 -1.28 -8.71 -9.73
CA ASN A 67 -1.77 -10.10 -9.85
C ASN A 67 -2.78 -10.28 -11.01
N ALA A 68 -3.37 -11.46 -11.13
CA ALA A 68 -4.36 -11.78 -12.17
C ALA A 68 -5.60 -10.87 -12.17
N LEU A 69 -5.91 -10.21 -11.06
CA LEU A 69 -6.98 -9.24 -10.93
C LEU A 69 -6.52 -7.80 -11.19
N GLY A 70 -5.29 -7.60 -11.69
CA GLY A 70 -4.72 -6.27 -11.89
C GLY A 70 -4.38 -5.54 -10.60
N ARG A 71 -4.24 -6.24 -9.44
CA ARG A 71 -4.09 -5.64 -8.12
C ARG A 71 -2.69 -5.79 -7.56
N PHE A 72 -2.23 -4.73 -6.92
CA PHE A 72 -1.03 -4.70 -6.08
C PHE A 72 -1.42 -4.16 -4.70
N ASP A 73 -1.17 -4.94 -3.66
CA ASP A 73 -1.49 -4.61 -2.27
C ASP A 73 -0.19 -4.40 -1.48
N THR A 74 -0.15 -3.37 -0.65
CA THR A 74 0.98 -3.06 0.23
C THR A 74 0.54 -2.33 1.48
N MET A 75 1.48 -2.08 2.40
CA MET A 75 1.24 -1.43 3.67
C MET A 75 2.38 -0.46 4.00
N PHE A 76 2.02 0.68 4.59
CA PHE A 76 2.97 1.65 5.13
C PHE A 76 2.69 1.91 6.60
N SER A 77 3.74 2.12 7.39
CA SER A 77 3.63 2.36 8.84
C SER A 77 3.37 3.82 9.22
N ALA A 78 3.33 4.72 8.24
CA ALA A 78 3.14 6.15 8.48
C ALA A 78 2.23 6.79 7.42
N PRO A 79 1.40 7.77 7.83
CA PRO A 79 0.59 8.55 6.90
C PRO A 79 1.45 9.49 6.08
N ALA A 80 1.19 9.56 4.76
CA ALA A 80 1.88 10.48 3.85
C ALA A 80 1.12 10.63 2.53
N ILE A 81 1.64 11.47 1.66
CA ILE A 81 1.22 11.57 0.25
C ILE A 81 2.25 10.81 -0.58
N PHE A 82 1.81 9.84 -1.34
CA PHE A 82 2.63 8.98 -2.17
C PHE A 82 2.31 9.19 -3.64
N ASN A 83 3.36 9.18 -4.46
CA ASN A 83 3.23 9.04 -5.90
C ASN A 83 3.15 7.56 -6.26
N VAL A 84 2.26 7.22 -7.15
CA VAL A 84 2.08 5.87 -7.65
C VAL A 84 2.34 5.87 -9.14
N ALA A 85 3.33 5.10 -9.59
CA ALA A 85 3.68 4.92 -10.98
C ALA A 85 3.46 3.46 -11.39
N ALA A 86 2.78 3.25 -12.50
CA ALA A 86 2.58 1.95 -13.12
C ALA A 86 3.31 1.92 -14.46
N LYS A 87 4.05 0.83 -14.72
CA LYS A 87 4.75 0.60 -15.99
C LYS A 87 4.49 -0.83 -16.46
N TYR A 88 3.96 -0.97 -17.64
CA TYR A 88 3.70 -2.26 -18.27
C TYR A 88 4.58 -2.43 -19.51
N GLU A 89 5.52 -3.35 -19.45
CA GLU A 89 6.40 -3.67 -20.59
C GLU A 89 5.66 -4.58 -21.58
N THR A 90 5.42 -4.09 -22.80
CA THR A 90 4.65 -4.80 -23.83
C THR A 90 5.52 -5.62 -24.76
N GLY A 91 6.85 -5.46 -24.73
CA GLY A 91 7.78 -6.21 -25.56
C GLY A 91 8.98 -5.39 -26.02
N TYR A 92 9.66 -5.94 -26.99
CA TYR A 92 10.80 -5.30 -27.66
C TYR A 92 10.43 -4.98 -29.10
N ASP A 93 10.74 -3.77 -29.53
CA ASP A 93 10.77 -3.45 -30.95
C ASP A 93 12.21 -3.49 -31.42
N SER A 94 12.57 -4.52 -32.20
CA SER A 94 13.95 -4.74 -32.72
C SER A 94 14.06 -4.56 -34.21
N ILE A 95 13.06 -3.95 -34.85
CA ILE A 95 12.93 -4.07 -36.34
C ILE A 95 14.00 -3.30 -37.07
N TYR A 96 14.68 -2.29 -36.52
CA TYR A 96 15.54 -1.41 -37.29
C TYR A 96 16.92 -1.03 -36.71
N THR A 97 17.28 -1.44 -35.49
CA THR A 97 18.56 -1.04 -34.89
C THR A 97 19.18 -2.17 -34.05
N PRO A 98 20.52 -2.23 -33.91
CA PRO A 98 21.19 -3.12 -32.96
C PRO A 98 20.86 -2.79 -31.50
N ASP A 99 20.24 -1.64 -31.25
CA ASP A 99 19.81 -1.20 -29.94
C ASP A 99 18.39 -1.72 -29.66
N LYS A 100 18.22 -2.38 -28.50
CA LYS A 100 16.91 -2.91 -28.11
C LYS A 100 16.06 -1.79 -27.53
N PHE A 101 15.03 -1.39 -28.24
CA PHE A 101 13.98 -0.52 -27.69
C PHE A 101 12.97 -1.34 -26.91
N TYR A 102 12.75 -0.96 -25.68
CA TYR A 102 11.68 -1.51 -24.85
C TYR A 102 10.43 -0.67 -25.05
N CYS A 103 9.34 -1.35 -25.39
CA CYS A 103 8.03 -0.72 -25.51
C CYS A 103 7.29 -0.87 -24.17
N TYR A 104 6.77 0.21 -23.66
CA TYR A 104 5.99 0.18 -22.42
C TYR A 104 4.83 1.16 -22.44
N ARG A 105 3.82 0.86 -21.65
CA ARG A 105 2.71 1.74 -21.32
C ARG A 105 2.85 2.18 -19.88
N LYS A 106 2.43 3.38 -19.55
CA LYS A 106 2.54 3.94 -18.19
C LYS A 106 1.19 4.45 -17.68
N GLY A 107 1.11 4.65 -16.40
CA GLY A 107 0.02 5.33 -15.71
C GLY A 107 0.53 5.87 -14.39
N ASN A 108 -0.03 6.97 -13.93
CA ASN A 108 0.38 7.63 -12.70
C ASN A 108 -0.83 8.04 -11.88
N ASN A 109 -0.67 8.07 -10.57
CA ASN A 109 -1.65 8.65 -9.65
C ASN A 109 -0.94 9.14 -8.38
N THR A 110 -1.66 9.89 -7.55
CA THR A 110 -1.20 10.32 -6.24
C THR A 110 -2.22 9.87 -5.21
N ILE A 111 -1.77 9.26 -4.13
CA ILE A 111 -2.62 8.81 -3.03
C ILE A 111 -2.23 9.50 -1.73
N ARG A 112 -3.23 9.78 -0.89
CA ARG A 112 -3.02 10.29 0.46
C ARG A 112 -3.41 9.22 1.46
N LEU A 113 -2.47 8.78 2.27
CA LEU A 113 -2.68 7.84 3.36
C LEU A 113 -2.91 8.60 4.67
N LYS A 114 -3.88 8.14 5.44
CA LYS A 114 -4.12 8.55 6.82
C LYS A 114 -3.90 7.34 7.73
N GLU A 115 -3.54 7.63 8.97
CA GLU A 115 -3.27 6.63 9.98
C GLU A 115 -4.46 5.66 10.16
N GLY A 116 -4.19 4.36 10.05
CA GLY A 116 -5.18 3.29 10.20
C GLY A 116 -6.17 3.13 9.04
N ASP A 117 -6.02 3.88 7.95
CA ASP A 117 -6.93 3.82 6.80
C ASP A 117 -6.51 2.76 5.78
N THR A 118 -7.50 2.29 5.03
CA THR A 118 -7.30 1.52 3.80
C THR A 118 -7.64 2.40 2.60
N VAL A 119 -6.68 2.61 1.72
CA VAL A 119 -6.85 3.41 0.50
C VAL A 119 -6.85 2.50 -0.72
N THR A 120 -7.90 2.58 -1.52
CA THR A 120 -8.00 1.92 -2.83
C THR A 120 -7.86 2.96 -3.92
N SER A 121 -7.00 2.70 -4.90
CA SER A 121 -6.79 3.58 -6.05
C SER A 121 -6.73 2.79 -7.35
N THR A 122 -7.30 3.36 -8.40
CA THR A 122 -7.24 2.79 -9.76
C THR A 122 -6.32 3.64 -10.63
N ILE A 123 -5.44 2.96 -11.37
CA ILE A 123 -4.54 3.58 -12.33
C ILE A 123 -4.94 3.10 -13.73
N ASN A 124 -5.17 4.04 -14.62
CA ASN A 124 -5.38 3.75 -16.03
C ASN A 124 -4.02 3.71 -16.74
N LEU A 125 -3.73 2.60 -17.42
CA LEU A 125 -2.60 2.53 -18.33
C LEU A 125 -2.94 3.27 -19.61
N GLU A 126 -2.14 4.28 -19.94
CA GLU A 126 -2.27 5.04 -21.17
C GLU A 126 -2.26 4.10 -22.39
N SER A 127 -3.08 4.41 -23.39
CA SER A 127 -3.10 3.65 -24.65
C SER A 127 -1.85 3.88 -25.50
N GLU A 128 -1.15 4.99 -25.26
CA GLU A 128 0.09 5.36 -25.94
C GLU A 128 1.25 4.45 -25.54
N ILE A 129 2.02 3.99 -26.54
CA ILE A 129 3.22 3.19 -26.33
C ILE A 129 4.43 4.12 -26.27
N HIS A 130 5.18 4.01 -25.18
CA HIS A 130 6.45 4.71 -24.98
C HIS A 130 7.62 3.79 -25.32
N TYR A 131 8.72 4.38 -25.76
CA TYR A 131 9.93 3.66 -26.13
C TYR A 131 11.09 4.09 -25.25
N GLU A 132 11.83 3.14 -24.71
CA GLU A 132 13.02 3.39 -23.90
C GLU A 132 14.21 2.61 -24.45
N LEU A 133 15.33 3.30 -24.67
CA LEU A 133 16.59 2.72 -25.11
C LEU A 133 17.30 2.20 -23.85
N ARG A 134 17.46 0.88 -23.74
CA ARG A 134 18.34 0.31 -22.71
C ARG A 134 19.68 -0.02 -23.34
N SER A 135 20.66 0.85 -23.13
CA SER A 135 22.07 0.50 -23.37
C SER A 135 22.48 -0.65 -22.44
N LYS A 136 23.23 -1.60 -22.98
CA LYS A 136 23.84 -2.68 -22.21
C LYS A 136 24.80 -2.15 -21.15
#